data_bb97bbb798e9260a644aed0168045dec
#
_entry.id   bb97bbb798e9260a644aed0168045dec
#
_cell.length_a   1.000
_cell.length_b   1.000
_cell.length_c   1.000
_cell.angle_alpha   90.00
_cell.angle_beta   90.00
_cell.angle_gamma   90.00
#
_symmetry.space_group_name_H-M   'P 1'
#
loop_
_entity.id
_entity.type
_entity.pdbx_description
1 polymer ?
#
loop_
_entity_poly.entity_id
_entity_poly.type
_entity_poly.pdbx_seq_one_letter_code
_entity_poly.pdbx_strand_id
1 'polypeptide(L)'
;MKIAIFHNLPPGGAQRTVYEQAKSLRKKHQLYFFHLTNLNQKFFSLRPFCQQTQPFIYQSTSQLPGPLNRLHQDYHNFVTLSQVHQKIAQIIDQNNFDACLLHPDKHTQAPFLLKHLKTPSFYYCHELLRLAYEPELAIPPGLSLPKRLYEQATRKIRKQIDKQNANQASLILTNSRFILKKINQAYQPQALLCYPGVDTQVFKPYKTKKINQILFIAVKDKLTGYGLLKKALSLIKSSLKPQLKIIDKFNLTDKQLVKIYSQSLATLCLSYHEPFGSTSLESMACATPVIAINQGGYKETVIDKKTGYLVPRNPQALADKIVQLIKHPSIANKMGRSGQQHVKKNFTWQVHNQILEKQLTKLIS
;
A
#
# COMPACT_ATOMS: atom_id res chain seq x y z
N MET A 1 20.68 -17.76 2.42
CA MET A 1 20.45 -17.41 1.01
C MET A 1 20.94 -16.00 0.75
N LYS A 2 21.36 -15.73 -0.47
CA LYS A 2 21.72 -14.42 -0.99
C LYS A 2 20.54 -13.85 -1.77
N ILE A 3 19.87 -12.85 -1.23
CA ILE A 3 18.61 -12.33 -1.76
C ILE A 3 18.79 -10.89 -2.28
N ALA A 4 18.42 -10.67 -3.55
CA ALA A 4 18.32 -9.35 -4.13
C ALA A 4 16.96 -8.74 -3.83
N ILE A 5 16.92 -7.47 -3.40
CA ILE A 5 15.69 -6.73 -3.16
C ILE A 5 15.64 -5.54 -4.13
N PHE A 6 14.48 -5.31 -4.74
CA PHE A 6 14.22 -4.13 -5.54
C PHE A 6 12.83 -3.54 -5.24
N HIS A 7 12.76 -2.23 -5.11
CA HIS A 7 11.53 -1.45 -5.17
C HIS A 7 11.77 -0.01 -5.61
N ASN A 8 10.74 0.62 -6.15
CA ASN A 8 10.70 2.06 -6.42
C ASN A 8 9.37 2.66 -5.96
N LEU A 9 8.95 2.28 -4.74
CA LEU A 9 7.69 2.71 -4.14
C LEU A 9 7.77 4.14 -3.58
N PRO A 10 6.68 4.90 -3.63
CA PRO A 10 6.56 6.13 -2.86
C PRO A 10 6.50 5.84 -1.35
N PRO A 11 6.80 6.82 -0.49
CA PRO A 11 6.62 6.67 0.96
C PRO A 11 5.18 6.29 1.31
N GLY A 12 5.01 5.27 2.18
CA GLY A 12 3.70 4.79 2.59
C GLY A 12 3.71 3.35 3.09
N GLY A 13 2.52 2.76 3.24
CA GLY A 13 2.34 1.41 3.77
C GLY A 13 3.04 0.32 2.95
N ALA A 14 3.07 0.46 1.62
CA ALA A 14 3.78 -0.46 0.75
C ALA A 14 5.30 -0.45 1.00
N GLN A 15 5.91 0.74 1.14
CA GLN A 15 7.34 0.87 1.46
C GLN A 15 7.65 0.35 2.88
N ARG A 16 6.73 0.55 3.85
CA ARG A 16 6.84 -0.05 5.19
C ARG A 16 6.86 -1.59 5.10
N THR A 17 6.08 -2.19 4.21
CA THR A 17 6.09 -3.65 4.02
C THR A 17 7.48 -4.15 3.59
N VAL A 18 8.11 -3.52 2.61
CA VAL A 18 9.48 -3.87 2.19
C VAL A 18 10.46 -3.75 3.34
N TYR A 19 10.37 -2.66 4.10
CA TYR A 19 11.22 -2.40 5.27
C TYR A 19 11.12 -3.51 6.32
N GLU A 20 9.91 -3.91 6.70
CA GLU A 20 9.70 -4.95 7.72
C GLU A 20 10.07 -6.35 7.21
N GLN A 21 9.90 -6.62 5.92
CA GLN A 21 10.40 -7.85 5.29
C GLN A 21 11.92 -7.89 5.36
N ALA A 22 12.62 -6.84 4.93
CA ALA A 22 14.08 -6.78 4.96
C ALA A 22 14.62 -6.89 6.40
N LYS A 23 14.00 -6.19 7.35
CA LYS A 23 14.32 -6.27 8.79
C LYS A 23 14.22 -7.70 9.35
N SER A 24 13.28 -8.49 8.85
CA SER A 24 13.11 -9.89 9.26
C SER A 24 14.07 -10.81 8.53
N LEU A 25 14.13 -10.73 7.20
CA LEU A 25 14.93 -11.61 6.36
C LEU A 25 16.43 -11.53 6.66
N ARG A 26 16.94 -10.32 7.04
CA ARG A 26 18.37 -10.16 7.41
C ARG A 26 18.85 -11.09 8.54
N LYS A 27 17.94 -11.63 9.33
CA LYS A 27 18.29 -12.54 10.45
C LYS A 27 18.78 -13.89 9.97
N LYS A 28 18.43 -14.29 8.74
CA LYS A 28 18.73 -15.61 8.18
C LYS A 28 19.38 -15.55 6.80
N HIS A 29 19.32 -14.39 6.14
CA HIS A 29 19.74 -14.22 4.75
C HIS A 29 20.66 -13.03 4.59
N GLN A 30 21.50 -13.06 3.54
CA GLN A 30 22.30 -11.93 3.08
C GLN A 30 21.45 -11.13 2.08
N LEU A 31 21.17 -9.87 2.40
CA LEU A 31 20.32 -9.01 1.60
C LEU A 31 21.17 -8.00 0.84
N TYR A 32 20.81 -7.77 -0.42
CA TYR A 32 21.41 -6.79 -1.32
C TYR A 32 20.30 -5.92 -1.92
N PHE A 33 20.43 -4.62 -1.82
CA PHE A 33 19.39 -3.71 -2.24
C PHE A 33 19.78 -2.94 -3.51
N PHE A 34 19.03 -3.17 -4.59
CA PHE A 34 19.15 -2.49 -5.86
C PHE A 34 18.02 -1.46 -5.97
N HIS A 35 18.35 -0.20 -6.25
CA HIS A 35 17.33 0.85 -6.31
C HIS A 35 17.68 1.95 -7.30
N LEU A 36 16.66 2.69 -7.72
CA LEU A 36 16.84 3.88 -8.54
C LEU A 36 17.24 5.09 -7.69
N THR A 37 18.03 6.01 -8.24
CA THR A 37 18.50 7.21 -7.54
C THR A 37 17.37 8.14 -7.09
N ASN A 38 16.21 8.08 -7.76
CA ASN A 38 15.02 8.88 -7.44
C ASN A 38 14.11 8.27 -6.35
N LEU A 39 14.55 7.20 -5.68
CA LEU A 39 13.84 6.58 -4.58
C LEU A 39 13.96 7.43 -3.30
N ASN A 40 12.82 7.74 -2.69
CA ASN A 40 12.80 8.40 -1.38
C ASN A 40 12.99 7.38 -0.25
N GLN A 41 14.13 7.42 0.42
CA GLN A 41 14.51 6.52 1.52
C GLN A 41 14.43 7.18 2.90
N LYS A 42 13.82 8.37 3.03
CA LYS A 42 13.84 9.16 4.27
C LYS A 42 13.27 8.42 5.49
N PHE A 43 12.22 7.61 5.31
CA PHE A 43 11.52 6.95 6.42
C PHE A 43 11.77 5.44 6.52
N PHE A 44 12.01 4.78 5.40
CA PHE A 44 12.10 3.31 5.32
C PHE A 44 13.33 2.87 4.53
N SER A 45 14.50 3.37 4.94
CA SER A 45 15.77 2.96 4.32
C SER A 45 16.08 1.50 4.61
N LEU A 46 16.41 0.73 3.57
CA LEU A 46 16.83 -0.66 3.71
C LEU A 46 18.32 -0.80 4.02
N ARG A 47 19.08 0.29 3.91
CA ARG A 47 20.55 0.27 4.12
C ARG A 47 21.02 -0.43 5.41
N PRO A 48 20.34 -0.28 6.57
CA PRO A 48 20.76 -0.95 7.80
C PRO A 48 20.59 -2.47 7.79
N PHE A 49 19.89 -3.02 6.81
CA PHE A 49 19.53 -4.44 6.72
C PHE A 49 20.28 -5.19 5.63
N CYS A 50 20.91 -4.46 4.71
CA CYS A 50 21.56 -5.02 3.53
C CYS A 50 23.09 -5.01 3.66
N GLN A 51 23.74 -6.04 3.11
CA GLN A 51 25.20 -6.10 2.98
C GLN A 51 25.71 -4.98 2.06
N GLN A 52 24.95 -4.72 0.98
CA GLN A 52 25.26 -3.70 0.00
C GLN A 52 23.98 -3.04 -0.50
N THR A 53 24.06 -1.74 -0.77
CA THR A 53 23.04 -0.95 -1.47
C THR A 53 23.66 -0.38 -2.73
N GLN A 54 23.04 -0.66 -3.87
CA GLN A 54 23.53 -0.22 -5.17
C GLN A 54 22.49 0.67 -5.89
N PRO A 55 22.77 1.98 -6.00
CA PRO A 55 21.92 2.90 -6.72
C PRO A 55 22.16 2.84 -8.22
N PHE A 56 21.10 3.00 -9.01
CA PHE A 56 21.14 3.14 -10.46
C PHE A 56 20.54 4.46 -10.88
N ILE A 57 21.25 5.18 -11.75
CA ILE A 57 20.81 6.49 -12.22
C ILE A 57 19.59 6.31 -13.13
N TYR A 58 18.50 6.94 -12.74
CA TYR A 58 17.29 7.06 -13.54
C TYR A 58 16.63 8.42 -13.31
N GLN A 59 16.43 9.16 -14.37
CA GLN A 59 15.74 10.46 -14.36
C GLN A 59 14.60 10.42 -15.38
N SER A 60 13.39 10.63 -14.92
CA SER A 60 12.20 10.72 -15.77
C SER A 60 11.74 12.16 -15.99
N THR A 61 12.47 13.13 -15.43
CA THR A 61 12.11 14.56 -15.54
C THR A 61 12.64 15.11 -16.88
N SER A 62 11.77 15.79 -17.60
CA SER A 62 12.08 16.53 -18.80
C SER A 62 11.80 18.02 -18.56
N GLN A 63 12.61 18.87 -19.15
CA GLN A 63 12.40 20.33 -19.15
C GLN A 63 11.73 20.80 -20.47
N LEU A 64 11.26 19.88 -21.28
CA LEU A 64 10.60 20.20 -22.56
C LEU A 64 9.24 20.86 -22.32
N PRO A 65 8.84 21.84 -23.14
CA PRO A 65 7.55 22.52 -22.97
C PRO A 65 6.36 21.63 -23.40
N GLY A 66 5.23 21.81 -22.71
CA GLY A 66 3.91 21.31 -23.12
C GLY A 66 3.82 19.80 -23.38
N PRO A 67 3.20 19.38 -24.49
CA PRO A 67 2.98 17.96 -24.82
C PRO A 67 4.27 17.16 -25.01
N LEU A 68 5.36 17.79 -25.49
CA LEU A 68 6.65 17.14 -25.69
C LEU A 68 7.25 16.63 -24.38
N ASN A 69 7.04 17.33 -23.26
CA ASN A 69 7.46 16.87 -21.94
C ASN A 69 6.87 15.49 -21.61
N ARG A 70 5.59 15.32 -21.89
CA ARG A 70 4.88 14.07 -21.57
C ARG A 70 5.34 12.91 -22.45
N LEU A 71 5.51 13.15 -23.74
CA LEU A 71 6.06 12.16 -24.68
C LEU A 71 7.47 11.72 -24.27
N HIS A 72 8.32 12.67 -23.90
CA HIS A 72 9.66 12.41 -23.41
C HIS A 72 9.66 11.61 -22.09
N GLN A 73 8.78 11.96 -21.15
CA GLN A 73 8.61 11.20 -19.91
C GLN A 73 8.15 9.75 -20.19
N ASP A 74 7.17 9.55 -21.09
CA ASP A 74 6.69 8.21 -21.43
C ASP A 74 7.79 7.41 -22.17
N TYR A 75 8.61 8.04 -23.02
CA TYR A 75 9.79 7.39 -23.60
C TYR A 75 10.76 6.90 -22.50
N HIS A 76 11.10 7.75 -21.53
CA HIS A 76 11.94 7.34 -20.40
C HIS A 76 11.30 6.23 -19.57
N ASN A 77 10.02 6.32 -19.27
CA ASN A 77 9.31 5.31 -18.50
C ASN A 77 9.18 3.95 -19.22
N PHE A 78 9.13 3.92 -20.54
CA PHE A 78 8.92 2.67 -21.30
C PHE A 78 10.20 2.09 -21.87
N VAL A 79 11.18 2.92 -22.23
CA VAL A 79 12.42 2.49 -22.89
C VAL A 79 13.61 2.58 -21.94
N THR A 80 13.95 3.78 -21.47
CA THR A 80 15.15 3.99 -20.65
C THR A 80 15.08 3.21 -19.32
N LEU A 81 13.92 3.19 -18.68
CA LEU A 81 13.71 2.42 -17.44
C LEU A 81 13.91 0.92 -17.67
N SER A 82 13.43 0.38 -18.80
CA SER A 82 13.64 -1.01 -19.15
C SER A 82 15.13 -1.35 -19.31
N GLN A 83 15.92 -0.47 -19.93
CA GLN A 83 17.36 -0.64 -20.07
C GLN A 83 18.10 -0.62 -18.72
N VAL A 84 17.69 0.29 -17.81
CA VAL A 84 18.24 0.33 -16.44
C VAL A 84 17.93 -0.96 -15.70
N HIS A 85 16.68 -1.45 -15.76
CA HIS A 85 16.29 -2.70 -15.13
C HIS A 85 16.99 -3.92 -15.74
N GLN A 86 17.27 -3.90 -17.04
CA GLN A 86 18.07 -4.94 -17.71
C GLN A 86 19.49 -5.01 -17.14
N LYS A 87 20.15 -3.85 -16.93
CA LYS A 87 21.48 -3.79 -16.30
C LYS A 87 21.45 -4.34 -14.87
N ILE A 88 20.41 -4.02 -14.08
CA ILE A 88 20.24 -4.57 -12.74
C ILE A 88 20.08 -6.10 -12.80
N ALA A 89 19.25 -6.61 -13.72
CA ALA A 89 19.05 -8.05 -13.89
C ALA A 89 20.36 -8.78 -14.24
N GLN A 90 21.13 -8.24 -15.18
CA GLN A 90 22.43 -8.79 -15.56
C GLN A 90 23.39 -8.91 -14.37
N ILE A 91 23.45 -7.87 -13.52
CA ILE A 91 24.29 -7.89 -12.30
C ILE A 91 23.80 -8.97 -11.33
N ILE A 92 22.49 -9.09 -11.13
CA ILE A 92 21.90 -10.09 -10.24
C ILE A 92 22.21 -11.50 -10.77
N ASP A 93 21.92 -11.76 -12.04
CA ASP A 93 22.10 -13.08 -12.65
C ASP A 93 23.57 -13.52 -12.70
N GLN A 94 24.53 -12.57 -12.86
CA GLN A 94 25.97 -12.85 -12.88
C GLN A 94 26.58 -13.08 -11.49
N ASN A 95 25.90 -12.68 -10.41
CA ASN A 95 26.43 -12.74 -9.05
C ASN A 95 25.80 -13.83 -8.17
N ASN A 96 25.20 -14.85 -8.76
CA ASN A 96 24.68 -16.05 -8.09
C ASN A 96 23.76 -15.71 -6.90
N PHE A 97 22.72 -14.90 -7.14
CA PHE A 97 21.67 -14.69 -6.16
C PHE A 97 20.71 -15.90 -6.17
N ASP A 98 20.31 -16.34 -4.97
CA ASP A 98 19.39 -17.46 -4.82
C ASP A 98 17.94 -17.05 -5.20
N ALA A 99 17.56 -15.81 -4.88
CA ALA A 99 16.23 -15.27 -5.18
C ALA A 99 16.24 -13.74 -5.27
N CYS A 100 15.19 -13.22 -5.94
CA CYS A 100 14.87 -11.82 -5.98
C CYS A 100 13.52 -11.53 -5.32
N LEU A 101 13.47 -10.60 -4.36
CA LEU A 101 12.25 -10.07 -3.79
C LEU A 101 11.96 -8.70 -4.40
N LEU A 102 10.96 -8.66 -5.27
CA LEU A 102 10.62 -7.49 -6.06
C LEU A 102 9.29 -6.88 -5.61
N HIS A 103 9.28 -5.57 -5.47
CA HIS A 103 8.09 -4.79 -5.20
C HIS A 103 7.81 -3.82 -6.35
N PRO A 104 6.62 -3.17 -6.37
CA PRO A 104 6.25 -2.30 -7.47
C PRO A 104 7.23 -1.16 -7.74
N ASP A 105 7.25 -0.76 -9.00
CA ASP A 105 7.86 0.48 -9.50
C ASP A 105 6.75 1.51 -9.75
N LYS A 106 6.94 2.74 -9.26
CA LYS A 106 5.95 3.83 -9.39
C LYS A 106 5.63 4.21 -10.84
N HIS A 107 6.47 3.83 -11.81
CA HIS A 107 6.28 4.15 -13.24
C HIS A 107 5.53 3.07 -14.01
N THR A 108 5.76 1.78 -13.68
CA THR A 108 5.24 0.64 -14.45
C THR A 108 4.37 -0.32 -13.66
N GLN A 109 4.26 -0.15 -12.35
CA GLN A 109 3.64 -1.04 -11.39
C GLN A 109 4.44 -2.35 -11.27
N ALA A 110 4.26 -3.34 -12.14
CA ALA A 110 5.16 -4.47 -12.24
C ALA A 110 6.50 -4.01 -12.89
N PRO A 111 7.64 -4.11 -12.17
CA PRO A 111 8.92 -3.59 -12.68
C PRO A 111 9.43 -4.39 -13.88
N PHE A 112 10.05 -3.72 -14.86
CA PHE A 112 10.69 -4.38 -16.00
C PHE A 112 11.77 -5.39 -15.57
N LEU A 113 12.29 -5.26 -14.37
CA LEU A 113 13.25 -6.21 -13.81
C LEU A 113 12.74 -7.65 -13.88
N LEU A 114 11.45 -7.88 -13.63
CA LEU A 114 10.81 -9.19 -13.77
C LEU A 114 11.01 -9.82 -15.15
N LYS A 115 10.94 -9.01 -16.22
CA LYS A 115 11.08 -9.49 -17.60
C LYS A 115 12.52 -9.90 -17.95
N HIS A 116 13.51 -9.34 -17.27
CA HIS A 116 14.92 -9.50 -17.62
C HIS A 116 15.65 -10.50 -16.73
N LEU A 117 15.11 -10.86 -15.55
CA LEU A 117 15.71 -11.80 -14.60
C LEU A 117 15.61 -13.25 -15.07
N LYS A 118 16.71 -13.99 -14.87
CA LYS A 118 16.76 -15.46 -14.89
C LYS A 118 16.67 -16.03 -13.48
N THR A 119 17.19 -15.31 -12.50
CA THR A 119 17.13 -15.65 -11.07
C THR A 119 15.68 -15.75 -10.61
N PRO A 120 15.27 -16.78 -9.83
CA PRO A 120 13.92 -16.92 -9.31
C PRO A 120 13.41 -15.66 -8.63
N SER A 121 12.20 -15.21 -8.99
CA SER A 121 11.67 -13.92 -8.54
C SER A 121 10.33 -14.03 -7.83
N PHE A 122 10.23 -13.37 -6.67
CA PHE A 122 9.00 -13.13 -5.93
C PHE A 122 8.55 -11.71 -6.20
N TYR A 123 7.38 -11.56 -6.78
CA TYR A 123 6.77 -10.24 -6.96
C TYR A 123 5.71 -10.00 -5.87
N TYR A 124 6.00 -9.11 -4.90
CA TYR A 124 4.99 -8.72 -3.92
C TYR A 124 4.12 -7.59 -4.49
N CYS A 125 3.00 -7.98 -5.08
CA CYS A 125 2.04 -7.08 -5.70
C CYS A 125 1.10 -6.47 -4.65
N HIS A 126 1.30 -5.20 -4.32
CA HIS A 126 0.44 -4.47 -3.38
C HIS A 126 -0.92 -4.12 -3.96
N GLU A 127 -0.97 -3.80 -5.24
CA GLU A 127 -2.17 -3.50 -6.03
C GLU A 127 -1.82 -3.62 -7.52
N LEU A 128 -2.82 -3.73 -8.37
CA LEU A 128 -2.62 -3.65 -9.82
C LEU A 128 -2.48 -2.19 -10.26
N LEU A 129 -2.07 -1.98 -11.51
CA LEU A 129 -2.02 -0.64 -12.12
C LEU A 129 -3.45 -0.04 -12.19
N ARG A 130 -3.82 0.76 -11.19
CA ARG A 130 -5.20 1.27 -11.00
C ARG A 130 -5.76 1.95 -12.24
N LEU A 131 -4.94 2.77 -12.91
CA LEU A 131 -5.33 3.48 -14.15
C LEU A 131 -5.76 2.53 -15.29
N ALA A 132 -5.33 1.27 -15.25
CA ALA A 132 -5.61 0.28 -16.29
C ALA A 132 -6.75 -0.69 -15.93
N TYR A 133 -7.02 -0.85 -14.62
CA TYR A 133 -7.93 -1.90 -14.13
C TYR A 133 -9.11 -1.37 -13.31
N GLU A 134 -9.16 -0.06 -12.97
CA GLU A 134 -10.27 0.52 -12.21
C GLU A 134 -11.11 1.46 -13.08
N PRO A 135 -12.41 1.12 -13.33
CA PRO A 135 -13.31 1.95 -14.14
C PRO A 135 -13.51 3.37 -13.57
N GLU A 136 -13.39 3.52 -12.25
CA GLU A 136 -13.54 4.80 -11.55
C GLU A 136 -12.46 5.82 -11.90
N LEU A 137 -11.34 5.34 -12.42
CA LEU A 137 -10.25 6.13 -12.98
C LEU A 137 -10.33 6.27 -14.49
N ALA A 138 -11.54 6.12 -15.06
CA ALA A 138 -11.78 6.36 -16.48
C ALA A 138 -11.26 7.73 -16.91
N ILE A 139 -10.95 7.86 -18.20
CA ILE A 139 -10.47 9.11 -18.77
C ILE A 139 -11.55 10.18 -18.56
N PRO A 140 -11.21 11.36 -17.98
CA PRO A 140 -12.20 12.40 -17.72
C PRO A 140 -12.93 12.83 -19.00
N PRO A 141 -14.25 13.04 -18.93
CA PRO A 141 -14.97 13.71 -20.02
C PRO A 141 -14.45 15.14 -20.17
N GLY A 142 -14.44 15.67 -21.41
CA GLY A 142 -13.99 17.04 -21.68
C GLY A 142 -12.53 17.20 -22.09
N LEU A 143 -11.76 16.13 -22.22
CA LEU A 143 -10.46 16.20 -22.89
C LEU A 143 -10.65 16.38 -24.40
N SER A 144 -9.79 17.21 -25.02
CA SER A 144 -9.74 17.30 -26.49
C SER A 144 -9.42 15.94 -27.11
N LEU A 145 -9.90 15.70 -28.33
CA LEU A 145 -9.74 14.40 -29.01
C LEU A 145 -8.29 13.89 -29.06
N PRO A 146 -7.27 14.71 -29.42
CA PRO A 146 -5.89 14.26 -29.41
C PRO A 146 -5.41 13.82 -28.02
N LYS A 147 -5.76 14.57 -26.97
CA LYS A 147 -5.40 14.21 -25.58
C LYS A 147 -6.08 12.91 -25.14
N ARG A 148 -7.33 12.71 -25.52
CA ARG A 148 -8.09 11.50 -25.20
C ARG A 148 -7.50 10.28 -25.88
N LEU A 149 -7.17 10.37 -27.16
CA LEU A 149 -6.51 9.28 -27.91
C LEU A 149 -5.13 8.94 -27.33
N TYR A 150 -4.36 9.94 -26.99
CA TYR A 150 -3.05 9.76 -26.34
C TYR A 150 -3.20 9.03 -24.98
N GLU A 151 -4.15 9.46 -24.13
CA GLU A 151 -4.44 8.79 -22.85
C GLU A 151 -4.86 7.33 -23.05
N GLN A 152 -5.69 7.05 -24.04
CA GLN A 152 -6.13 5.67 -24.35
C GLN A 152 -4.94 4.81 -24.76
N ALA A 153 -4.12 5.31 -25.65
CA ALA A 153 -2.94 4.59 -26.15
C ALA A 153 -1.92 4.31 -25.02
N THR A 154 -1.58 5.34 -24.23
CA THR A 154 -0.60 5.20 -23.15
C THR A 154 -1.09 4.28 -22.04
N ARG A 155 -2.38 4.32 -21.68
CA ARG A 155 -2.98 3.39 -20.72
C ARG A 155 -2.97 1.94 -21.21
N LYS A 156 -3.24 1.72 -22.51
CA LYS A 156 -3.15 0.39 -23.13
C LYS A 156 -1.72 -0.14 -23.08
N ILE A 157 -0.73 0.69 -23.45
CA ILE A 157 0.69 0.32 -23.37
C ILE A 157 1.10 0.00 -21.95
N ARG A 158 0.76 0.84 -20.97
CA ARG A 158 1.07 0.61 -19.55
C ARG A 158 0.44 -0.68 -19.03
N LYS A 159 -0.82 -0.96 -19.40
CA LYS A 159 -1.50 -2.21 -19.05
C LYS A 159 -0.78 -3.43 -19.62
N GLN A 160 -0.31 -3.32 -20.86
CA GLN A 160 0.40 -4.42 -21.52
C GLN A 160 1.77 -4.66 -20.87
N ILE A 161 2.53 -3.59 -20.59
CA ILE A 161 3.83 -3.66 -19.88
C ILE A 161 3.64 -4.30 -18.51
N ASP A 162 2.69 -3.80 -17.70
CA ASP A 162 2.39 -4.32 -16.37
C ASP A 162 2.06 -5.82 -16.40
N LYS A 163 1.15 -6.23 -17.32
CA LYS A 163 0.79 -7.63 -17.49
C LYS A 163 1.95 -8.50 -17.95
N GLN A 164 2.71 -8.05 -18.93
CA GLN A 164 3.87 -8.79 -19.45
C GLN A 164 4.93 -8.99 -18.38
N ASN A 165 5.25 -7.93 -17.63
CA ASN A 165 6.25 -7.99 -16.57
C ASN A 165 5.79 -8.90 -15.42
N ALA A 166 4.56 -8.72 -14.93
CA ALA A 166 4.02 -9.54 -13.83
C ALA A 166 3.97 -11.03 -14.18
N ASN A 167 3.70 -11.36 -15.45
CA ASN A 167 3.65 -12.74 -15.93
C ASN A 167 5.01 -13.44 -15.95
N GLN A 168 6.11 -12.75 -15.76
CA GLN A 168 7.45 -13.33 -15.67
C GLN A 168 7.87 -13.65 -14.21
N ALA A 169 7.06 -13.26 -13.22
CA ALA A 169 7.34 -13.61 -11.84
C ALA A 169 7.25 -15.12 -11.61
N SER A 170 8.21 -15.71 -10.91
CA SER A 170 8.16 -17.13 -10.53
C SER A 170 7.02 -17.38 -9.54
N LEU A 171 6.73 -16.43 -8.67
CA LEU A 171 5.60 -16.43 -7.74
C LEU A 171 5.16 -14.99 -7.43
N ILE A 172 3.83 -14.78 -7.38
CA ILE A 172 3.27 -13.52 -6.93
C ILE A 172 2.77 -13.66 -5.48
N LEU A 173 3.20 -12.76 -4.60
CA LEU A 173 2.62 -12.59 -3.28
C LEU A 173 1.75 -11.33 -3.26
N THR A 174 0.69 -11.32 -2.46
CA THR A 174 -0.19 -10.17 -2.36
C THR A 174 -0.75 -9.94 -0.95
N ASN A 175 -1.19 -8.73 -0.70
CA ASN A 175 -1.56 -8.20 0.60
C ASN A 175 -3.01 -8.47 1.02
N SER A 176 -3.87 -8.97 0.14
CA SER A 176 -5.29 -9.20 0.45
C SER A 176 -5.95 -10.18 -0.52
N ARG A 177 -7.04 -10.81 -0.08
CA ARG A 177 -7.91 -11.62 -0.96
C ARG A 177 -8.57 -10.78 -2.05
N PHE A 178 -8.83 -9.50 -1.73
CA PHE A 178 -9.35 -8.55 -2.70
C PHE A 178 -8.39 -8.35 -3.87
N ILE A 179 -7.11 -8.13 -3.60
CA ILE A 179 -6.09 -8.00 -4.65
C ILE A 179 -5.77 -9.37 -5.29
N LEU A 180 -5.74 -10.45 -4.51
CA LEU A 180 -5.56 -11.81 -5.03
C LEU A 180 -6.57 -12.15 -6.13
N LYS A 181 -7.85 -11.83 -5.90
CA LYS A 181 -8.90 -12.02 -6.92
C LYS A 181 -8.62 -11.22 -8.20
N LYS A 182 -8.18 -9.95 -8.06
CA LYS A 182 -7.83 -9.11 -9.22
C LYS A 182 -6.59 -9.64 -9.96
N ILE A 183 -5.56 -10.11 -9.25
CA ILE A 183 -4.36 -10.71 -9.84
C ILE A 183 -4.72 -11.93 -10.65
N ASN A 184 -5.49 -12.86 -10.11
CA ASN A 184 -5.90 -14.09 -10.81
C ASN A 184 -6.75 -13.83 -12.07
N GLN A 185 -7.37 -12.65 -12.18
CA GLN A 185 -8.08 -12.22 -13.38
C GLN A 185 -7.17 -11.53 -14.42
N ALA A 186 -6.06 -10.94 -13.98
CA ALA A 186 -5.20 -10.11 -14.82
C ALA A 186 -3.90 -10.78 -15.25
N TYR A 187 -3.30 -11.61 -14.38
CA TYR A 187 -1.99 -12.23 -14.55
C TYR A 187 -2.07 -13.75 -14.58
N GLN A 188 -1.06 -14.40 -15.15
CA GLN A 188 -0.99 -15.87 -15.30
C GLN A 188 -0.34 -16.59 -14.11
N PRO A 189 0.76 -16.07 -13.48
CA PRO A 189 1.44 -16.79 -12.42
C PRO A 189 0.55 -17.04 -11.20
N GLN A 190 0.84 -18.15 -10.51
CA GLN A 190 0.19 -18.42 -9.22
C GLN A 190 0.41 -17.27 -8.26
N ALA A 191 -0.66 -16.77 -7.65
CA ALA A 191 -0.59 -15.76 -6.62
C ALA A 191 -1.00 -16.34 -5.27
N LEU A 192 -0.27 -15.96 -4.21
CA LEU A 192 -0.52 -16.41 -2.85
C LEU A 192 -0.75 -15.21 -1.92
N LEU A 193 -1.62 -15.41 -0.95
CA LEU A 193 -1.94 -14.43 0.05
C LEU A 193 -0.84 -14.37 1.11
N CYS A 194 -0.33 -13.15 1.36
CA CYS A 194 0.63 -12.85 2.40
C CYS A 194 0.29 -11.49 3.02
N TYR A 195 -0.60 -11.46 4.00
CA TYR A 195 -1.06 -10.22 4.64
C TYR A 195 0.11 -9.44 5.25
N PRO A 196 0.21 -8.12 5.04
CA PRO A 196 1.11 -7.28 5.83
C PRO A 196 0.77 -7.32 7.32
N GLY A 197 1.76 -7.05 8.14
CA GLY A 197 1.60 -6.99 9.58
C GLY A 197 1.58 -5.56 10.13
N VAL A 198 1.34 -5.48 11.44
CA VAL A 198 1.57 -4.28 12.25
C VAL A 198 2.56 -4.64 13.35
N ASP A 199 3.51 -3.75 13.62
CA ASP A 199 4.39 -3.88 14.78
C ASP A 199 3.60 -3.53 16.05
N THR A 200 3.10 -4.56 16.74
CA THR A 200 2.27 -4.43 17.96
C THR A 200 3.08 -4.04 19.20
N GLN A 201 4.41 -3.95 19.11
CA GLN A 201 5.25 -3.35 20.16
C GLN A 201 5.28 -1.83 20.03
N VAL A 202 5.21 -1.33 18.81
CA VAL A 202 5.13 0.10 18.48
C VAL A 202 3.69 0.58 18.53
N PHE A 203 2.80 -0.03 17.73
CA PHE A 203 1.38 0.30 17.68
C PHE A 203 0.63 -0.46 18.79
N LYS A 204 0.49 0.19 19.93
CA LYS A 204 -0.23 -0.28 21.11
C LYS A 204 -0.91 0.88 21.81
N PRO A 205 -1.90 0.64 22.66
CA PRO A 205 -2.58 1.72 23.36
C PRO A 205 -1.58 2.60 24.13
N TYR A 206 -1.65 3.89 23.90
CA TYR A 206 -0.93 4.89 24.67
C TYR A 206 -1.79 5.30 25.86
N LYS A 207 -1.18 5.48 27.06
CA LYS A 207 -1.89 5.92 28.25
C LYS A 207 -2.34 7.38 28.10
N THR A 208 -3.56 7.57 27.58
CA THR A 208 -4.17 8.88 27.36
C THR A 208 -5.70 8.78 27.43
N LYS A 209 -6.37 9.91 27.73
CA LYS A 209 -7.83 9.99 27.68
C LYS A 209 -8.30 10.11 26.23
N LYS A 210 -9.31 9.33 25.86
CA LYS A 210 -10.02 9.53 24.58
C LYS A 210 -10.80 10.83 24.62
N ILE A 211 -10.75 11.56 23.52
CA ILE A 211 -11.48 12.81 23.32
C ILE A 211 -12.50 12.62 22.18
N ASN A 212 -13.48 13.49 22.07
CA ASN A 212 -14.46 13.48 20.98
C ASN A 212 -13.80 13.91 19.67
N GLN A 213 -12.88 13.10 19.17
CA GLN A 213 -12.11 13.32 17.94
C GLN A 213 -12.26 12.14 17.00
N ILE A 214 -12.52 12.43 15.74
CA ILE A 214 -12.47 11.48 14.63
C ILE A 214 -11.20 11.71 13.84
N LEU A 215 -10.46 10.64 13.61
CA LEU A 215 -9.20 10.66 12.86
C LEU A 215 -9.42 10.25 11.40
N PHE A 216 -8.85 11.01 10.47
CA PHE A 216 -8.80 10.70 9.05
C PHE A 216 -7.36 10.82 8.55
N ILE A 217 -6.76 9.72 8.09
CA ILE A 217 -5.38 9.68 7.59
C ILE A 217 -5.43 9.40 6.10
N ALA A 218 -5.40 10.44 5.31
CA ALA A 218 -5.32 10.39 3.85
C ALA A 218 -5.14 11.79 3.27
N VAL A 219 -4.59 11.88 2.07
CA VAL A 219 -4.61 13.11 1.28
C VAL A 219 -6.04 13.52 0.93
N LYS A 220 -6.28 14.80 0.71
CA LYS A 220 -7.62 15.34 0.43
C LYS A 220 -7.95 15.21 -1.06
N ASP A 221 -8.18 14.01 -1.53
CA ASP A 221 -8.55 13.75 -2.93
C ASP A 221 -9.86 12.95 -3.06
N LYS A 222 -10.28 12.71 -4.32
CA LYS A 222 -11.52 12.02 -4.66
C LYS A 222 -11.51 10.54 -4.24
N LEU A 223 -10.38 9.87 -4.35
CA LEU A 223 -10.27 8.43 -4.11
C LEU A 223 -10.18 8.08 -2.62
N THR A 224 -9.68 8.99 -1.80
CA THR A 224 -9.54 8.79 -0.36
C THR A 224 -10.84 8.90 0.43
N GLY A 225 -11.91 9.38 -0.22
CA GLY A 225 -13.22 9.54 0.42
C GLY A 225 -13.38 10.85 1.20
N TYR A 226 -12.50 11.84 0.99
CA TYR A 226 -12.62 13.15 1.66
C TYR A 226 -13.95 13.85 1.37
N GLY A 227 -14.47 13.75 0.14
CA GLY A 227 -15.79 14.30 -0.22
C GLY A 227 -16.94 13.62 0.54
N LEU A 228 -16.87 12.30 0.74
CA LEU A 228 -17.83 11.55 1.54
C LEU A 228 -17.79 11.99 3.00
N LEU A 229 -16.58 12.15 3.57
CA LEU A 229 -16.39 12.66 4.93
C LEU A 229 -17.03 14.02 5.13
N LYS A 230 -16.78 14.98 4.23
CA LYS A 230 -17.38 16.35 4.31
C LYS A 230 -18.89 16.28 4.32
N LYS A 231 -19.50 15.52 3.41
CA LYS A 231 -20.95 15.34 3.35
C LYS A 231 -21.50 14.66 4.62
N ALA A 232 -20.84 13.65 5.17
CA ALA A 232 -21.27 13.00 6.39
C ALA A 232 -21.24 13.96 7.59
N LEU A 233 -20.17 14.75 7.74
CA LEU A 233 -20.05 15.72 8.82
C LEU A 233 -21.05 16.88 8.74
N SER A 234 -21.52 17.25 7.54
CA SER A 234 -22.58 18.28 7.41
C SER A 234 -23.96 17.79 7.86
N LEU A 235 -24.19 16.48 7.91
CA LEU A 235 -25.44 15.87 8.40
C LEU A 235 -25.48 15.73 9.92
N ILE A 236 -24.35 15.91 10.63
CA ILE A 236 -24.29 15.79 12.09
C ILE A 236 -24.66 17.12 12.74
N LYS A 237 -25.63 17.08 13.68
CA LYS A 237 -26.04 18.25 14.46
C LYS A 237 -24.84 18.88 15.18
N SER A 238 -24.79 20.22 15.24
CA SER A 238 -23.67 20.98 15.81
C SER A 238 -23.30 20.54 17.23
N SER A 239 -24.27 20.21 18.07
CA SER A 239 -24.06 19.73 19.45
C SER A 239 -23.39 18.36 19.57
N LEU A 240 -23.40 17.56 18.50
CA LEU A 240 -22.79 16.22 18.43
C LEU A 240 -21.59 16.17 17.49
N LYS A 241 -21.14 17.32 16.93
CA LYS A 241 -20.09 17.36 15.93
C LYS A 241 -18.74 17.05 16.59
N PRO A 242 -18.01 15.99 16.12
CA PRO A 242 -16.69 15.69 16.66
C PRO A 242 -15.62 16.66 16.16
N GLN A 243 -14.51 16.75 16.87
CA GLN A 243 -13.30 17.32 16.31
C GLN A 243 -12.79 16.44 15.18
N LEU A 244 -12.43 17.03 14.06
CA LEU A 244 -11.85 16.32 12.93
C LEU A 244 -10.34 16.53 12.91
N LYS A 245 -9.58 15.45 13.12
CA LYS A 245 -8.13 15.42 12.93
C LYS A 245 -7.81 14.81 11.57
N ILE A 246 -7.22 15.61 10.67
CA ILE A 246 -6.75 15.13 9.36
C ILE A 246 -5.22 15.04 9.40
N ILE A 247 -4.69 13.94 8.88
CA ILE A 247 -3.26 13.74 8.63
C ILE A 247 -3.11 13.45 7.13
N ASP A 248 -2.61 14.43 6.39
CA ASP A 248 -2.46 14.40 4.92
C ASP A 248 -1.01 14.39 4.46
N LYS A 249 -0.05 14.42 5.39
CA LYS A 249 1.39 14.40 5.14
C LYS A 249 2.09 13.31 5.95
N PHE A 250 3.02 12.61 5.33
CA PHE A 250 3.86 11.59 5.98
C PHE A 250 5.05 12.27 6.71
N ASN A 251 4.76 13.08 7.73
CA ASN A 251 5.77 13.78 8.51
C ASN A 251 5.74 13.47 10.02
N LEU A 252 4.89 12.52 10.42
CA LEU A 252 4.75 12.09 11.81
C LEU A 252 5.56 10.81 12.06
N THR A 253 6.17 10.75 13.24
CA THR A 253 6.77 9.52 13.75
C THR A 253 5.69 8.53 14.20
N ASP A 254 6.03 7.24 14.25
CA ASP A 254 5.12 6.21 14.77
C ASP A 254 4.64 6.53 16.19
N LYS A 255 5.50 7.05 17.06
CA LYS A 255 5.14 7.49 18.42
C LYS A 255 4.06 8.58 18.43
N GLN A 256 4.15 9.55 17.53
CA GLN A 256 3.12 10.59 17.37
C GLN A 256 1.81 10.01 16.85
N LEU A 257 1.87 9.11 15.85
CA LEU A 257 0.70 8.42 15.31
C LEU A 257 -0.01 7.59 16.38
N VAL A 258 0.72 6.80 17.16
CA VAL A 258 0.18 5.99 18.27
C VAL A 258 -0.58 6.85 19.27
N LYS A 259 -0.04 8.03 19.65
CA LYS A 259 -0.73 8.96 20.53
C LYS A 259 -2.03 9.46 19.92
N ILE A 260 -2.01 9.87 18.65
CA ILE A 260 -3.19 10.38 17.94
C ILE A 260 -4.25 9.30 17.77
N TYR A 261 -3.87 8.07 17.37
CA TYR A 261 -4.79 6.94 17.33
C TYR A 261 -5.44 6.73 18.70
N SER A 262 -4.64 6.62 19.75
CA SER A 262 -5.13 6.30 21.12
C SER A 262 -6.04 7.36 21.70
N GLN A 263 -5.86 8.63 21.34
CA GLN A 263 -6.72 9.76 21.75
C GLN A 263 -8.04 9.81 20.98
N SER A 264 -8.10 9.27 19.78
CA SER A 264 -9.26 9.38 18.90
C SER A 264 -10.38 8.42 19.34
N LEU A 265 -11.62 8.86 19.15
CA LEU A 265 -12.81 8.05 19.38
C LEU A 265 -12.91 6.93 18.34
N ALA A 266 -12.63 7.25 17.08
CA ALA A 266 -12.54 6.30 15.98
C ALA A 266 -11.65 6.83 14.84
N THR A 267 -11.15 5.92 14.01
CA THR A 267 -10.47 6.24 12.75
C THR A 267 -11.38 5.95 11.56
N LEU A 268 -11.44 6.88 10.61
CA LEU A 268 -12.20 6.72 9.37
C LEU A 268 -11.32 6.18 8.25
N CYS A 269 -11.74 5.09 7.65
CA CYS A 269 -11.08 4.41 6.54
C CYS A 269 -12.02 4.42 5.33
N LEU A 270 -11.93 5.47 4.50
CA LEU A 270 -12.94 5.80 3.48
C LEU A 270 -12.43 5.66 2.05
N SER A 271 -11.21 5.21 1.85
CA SER A 271 -10.59 5.07 0.52
C SER A 271 -11.40 4.16 -0.39
N TYR A 272 -11.43 4.54 -1.66
CA TYR A 272 -12.09 3.76 -2.71
C TYR A 272 -11.22 2.54 -3.04
N HIS A 273 -11.80 1.35 -3.04
CA HIS A 273 -11.13 0.08 -3.36
C HIS A 273 -9.75 -0.07 -2.68
N GLU A 274 -9.68 0.27 -1.39
CA GLU A 274 -8.44 0.14 -0.62
C GLU A 274 -7.84 -1.26 -0.78
N PRO A 275 -6.57 -1.40 -1.19
CA PRO A 275 -5.96 -2.71 -1.40
C PRO A 275 -5.93 -3.59 -0.16
N PHE A 276 -5.60 -3.02 1.01
CA PHE A 276 -5.50 -3.75 2.26
C PHE A 276 -6.06 -2.99 3.47
N GLY A 277 -5.59 -1.75 3.69
CA GLY A 277 -6.06 -0.92 4.79
C GLY A 277 -5.17 -0.97 6.03
N SER A 278 -3.86 -0.81 5.90
CA SER A 278 -2.91 -0.78 7.03
C SER A 278 -3.31 0.20 8.13
N THR A 279 -3.85 1.37 7.76
CA THR A 279 -4.36 2.38 8.70
C THR A 279 -5.43 1.81 9.64
N SER A 280 -6.29 0.92 9.15
CA SER A 280 -7.31 0.27 10.00
C SER A 280 -6.68 -0.64 11.05
N LEU A 281 -5.64 -1.37 10.69
CA LEU A 281 -4.92 -2.27 11.60
C LEU A 281 -4.09 -1.49 12.63
N GLU A 282 -3.41 -0.42 12.22
CA GLU A 282 -2.66 0.48 13.12
C GLU A 282 -3.58 1.11 14.17
N SER A 283 -4.77 1.59 13.74
CA SER A 283 -5.80 2.12 14.62
C SER A 283 -6.27 1.08 15.64
N MET A 284 -6.65 -0.11 15.16
CA MET A 284 -7.10 -1.20 16.02
C MET A 284 -6.00 -1.69 16.96
N ALA A 285 -4.74 -1.75 16.52
CA ALA A 285 -3.61 -2.09 17.39
C ALA A 285 -3.48 -1.11 18.57
N CYS A 286 -3.82 0.17 18.36
CA CYS A 286 -3.90 1.20 19.39
C CYS A 286 -5.22 1.20 20.20
N ALA A 287 -6.03 0.14 20.12
CA ALA A 287 -7.34 -0.01 20.74
C ALA A 287 -8.33 1.12 20.37
N THR A 288 -8.26 1.58 19.12
CA THR A 288 -9.17 2.57 18.55
C THR A 288 -9.98 1.91 17.44
N PRO A 289 -11.33 1.89 17.51
CA PRO A 289 -12.17 1.26 16.52
C PRO A 289 -12.12 2.01 15.20
N VAL A 290 -12.54 1.33 14.15
CA VAL A 290 -12.55 1.85 12.79
C VAL A 290 -13.97 1.96 12.28
N ILE A 291 -14.27 3.04 11.54
CA ILE A 291 -15.44 3.09 10.65
C ILE A 291 -14.89 3.06 9.23
N ALA A 292 -15.10 1.95 8.54
CA ALA A 292 -14.58 1.74 7.19
C ALA A 292 -15.70 1.54 6.17
N ILE A 293 -15.42 1.89 4.92
CA ILE A 293 -16.30 1.55 3.81
C ILE A 293 -16.26 0.04 3.57
N ASN A 294 -17.44 -0.58 3.38
CA ASN A 294 -17.59 -2.01 3.12
C ASN A 294 -17.11 -2.39 1.71
N GLN A 295 -15.84 -2.10 1.41
CA GLN A 295 -15.19 -2.32 0.12
C GLN A 295 -13.70 -2.71 0.29
N GLY A 296 -13.15 -3.38 -0.72
CA GLY A 296 -11.73 -3.68 -0.78
C GLY A 296 -11.21 -4.49 0.40
N GLY A 297 -9.97 -4.27 0.78
CA GLY A 297 -9.29 -4.92 1.88
C GLY A 297 -9.84 -4.60 3.27
N TYR A 298 -10.62 -3.53 3.42
CA TYR A 298 -11.28 -3.24 4.70
C TYR A 298 -12.22 -4.36 5.16
N LYS A 299 -12.83 -5.09 4.24
CA LYS A 299 -13.66 -6.27 4.52
C LYS A 299 -12.88 -7.42 5.16
N GLU A 300 -11.58 -7.41 5.03
CA GLU A 300 -10.67 -8.44 5.57
C GLU A 300 -10.03 -8.02 6.89
N THR A 301 -9.79 -6.72 7.04
CA THR A 301 -9.14 -6.16 8.23
C THR A 301 -10.11 -5.82 9.35
N VAL A 302 -11.36 -5.43 9.03
CA VAL A 302 -12.39 -5.01 9.99
C VAL A 302 -13.48 -6.06 10.11
N ILE A 303 -13.77 -6.51 11.34
CA ILE A 303 -14.93 -7.36 11.66
C ILE A 303 -16.08 -6.44 12.04
N ASP A 304 -17.12 -6.39 11.18
CA ASP A 304 -18.29 -5.51 11.41
C ASP A 304 -18.93 -5.73 12.77
N LYS A 305 -19.29 -4.62 13.44
CA LYS A 305 -19.89 -4.56 14.77
C LYS A 305 -19.04 -5.16 15.92
N LYS A 306 -17.86 -5.71 15.61
CA LYS A 306 -16.97 -6.32 16.62
C LYS A 306 -15.68 -5.51 16.81
N THR A 307 -14.97 -5.16 15.74
CA THR A 307 -13.72 -4.38 15.80
C THR A 307 -13.88 -2.95 15.27
N GLY A 308 -15.04 -2.66 14.69
CA GLY A 308 -15.41 -1.40 14.08
C GLY A 308 -16.73 -1.55 13.34
N TYR A 309 -17.00 -0.62 12.43
CA TYR A 309 -18.16 -0.66 11.54
C TYR A 309 -17.74 -0.71 10.09
N LEU A 310 -18.39 -1.58 9.30
CA LEU A 310 -18.36 -1.57 7.84
C LEU A 310 -19.64 -0.89 7.34
N VAL A 311 -19.52 0.24 6.66
CA VAL A 311 -20.64 1.04 6.19
C VAL A 311 -20.68 1.11 4.66
N PRO A 312 -21.86 1.22 4.04
CA PRO A 312 -21.93 1.53 2.61
C PRO A 312 -21.32 2.92 2.34
N ARG A 313 -20.94 3.19 1.09
CA ARG A 313 -20.43 4.51 0.67
C ARG A 313 -21.57 5.54 0.60
N ASN A 314 -22.18 5.80 1.74
CA ASN A 314 -23.32 6.70 1.91
C ASN A 314 -23.03 7.68 3.05
N PRO A 315 -23.21 9.01 2.86
CA PRO A 315 -22.93 10.01 3.88
C PRO A 315 -23.76 9.83 5.15
N GLN A 316 -25.05 9.48 5.03
CA GLN A 316 -25.93 9.29 6.18
C GLN A 316 -25.49 8.09 7.03
N ALA A 317 -25.22 6.95 6.38
CA ALA A 317 -24.75 5.75 7.08
C ALA A 317 -23.42 5.99 7.85
N LEU A 318 -22.52 6.79 7.26
CA LEU A 318 -21.27 7.19 7.92
C LEU A 318 -21.54 8.11 9.11
N ALA A 319 -22.39 9.14 8.93
CA ALA A 319 -22.80 10.08 9.98
C ALA A 319 -23.45 9.36 11.17
N ASP A 320 -24.36 8.42 10.89
CA ASP A 320 -25.06 7.64 11.94
C ASP A 320 -24.09 6.85 12.80
N LYS A 321 -23.06 6.22 12.20
CA LYS A 321 -22.05 5.45 12.97
C LYS A 321 -21.11 6.35 13.75
N ILE A 322 -20.76 7.52 13.22
CA ILE A 322 -20.00 8.54 13.98
C ILE A 322 -20.82 8.97 15.21
N VAL A 323 -22.07 9.37 15.03
CA VAL A 323 -22.97 9.80 16.12
C VAL A 323 -23.19 8.66 17.14
N GLN A 324 -23.34 7.43 16.66
CA GLN A 324 -23.50 6.26 17.56
C GLN A 324 -22.30 6.11 18.50
N LEU A 325 -21.06 6.24 17.99
CA LEU A 325 -19.86 6.14 18.84
C LEU A 325 -19.71 7.34 19.79
N ILE A 326 -20.12 8.53 19.38
CA ILE A 326 -20.12 9.73 20.23
C ILE A 326 -21.09 9.57 21.41
N LYS A 327 -22.31 9.11 21.13
CA LYS A 327 -23.33 8.89 22.17
C LYS A 327 -23.03 7.71 23.11
N HIS A 328 -22.28 6.72 22.61
CA HIS A 328 -21.97 5.49 23.33
C HIS A 328 -20.46 5.17 23.33
N PRO A 329 -19.62 5.95 24.05
CA PRO A 329 -18.17 5.74 24.10
C PRO A 329 -17.76 4.35 24.62
N SER A 330 -18.59 3.70 25.43
CA SER A 330 -18.38 2.32 25.89
C SER A 330 -18.31 1.32 24.74
N ILE A 331 -19.13 1.51 23.69
CA ILE A 331 -19.10 0.69 22.47
C ILE A 331 -17.76 0.90 21.74
N ALA A 332 -17.31 2.14 21.60
CA ALA A 332 -16.01 2.43 20.98
C ALA A 332 -14.86 1.75 21.73
N ASN A 333 -14.87 1.80 23.07
CA ASN A 333 -13.86 1.14 23.90
C ASN A 333 -13.87 -0.38 23.78
N LYS A 334 -15.07 -1.00 23.75
CA LYS A 334 -15.23 -2.45 23.56
C LYS A 334 -14.72 -2.90 22.20
N MET A 335 -15.12 -2.18 21.13
CA MET A 335 -14.66 -2.45 19.76
C MET A 335 -13.14 -2.27 19.62
N GLY A 336 -12.59 -1.22 20.22
CA GLY A 336 -11.15 -0.95 20.20
C GLY A 336 -10.34 -2.08 20.83
N ARG A 337 -10.77 -2.60 22.01
CA ARG A 337 -10.13 -3.77 22.66
C ARG A 337 -10.23 -5.03 21.79
N SER A 338 -11.40 -5.29 21.23
CA SER A 338 -11.58 -6.42 20.30
C SER A 338 -10.71 -6.28 19.05
N GLY A 339 -10.57 -5.06 18.52
CA GLY A 339 -9.69 -4.76 17.39
C GLY A 339 -8.21 -5.03 17.72
N GLN A 340 -7.74 -4.61 18.88
CA GLN A 340 -6.38 -4.88 19.34
C GLN A 340 -6.08 -6.38 19.41
N GLN A 341 -6.99 -7.17 19.99
CA GLN A 341 -6.85 -8.63 20.06
C GLN A 341 -6.83 -9.27 18.66
N HIS A 342 -7.70 -8.78 17.76
CA HIS A 342 -7.78 -9.25 16.38
C HIS A 342 -6.48 -9.02 15.63
N VAL A 343 -5.88 -7.83 15.74
CA VAL A 343 -4.60 -7.50 15.10
C VAL A 343 -3.46 -8.35 15.66
N LYS A 344 -3.35 -8.45 17.00
CA LYS A 344 -2.31 -9.25 17.65
C LYS A 344 -2.34 -10.72 17.23
N LYS A 345 -3.52 -11.27 16.98
CA LYS A 345 -3.68 -12.68 16.57
C LYS A 345 -3.37 -12.91 15.10
N ASN A 346 -3.77 -12.01 14.20
CA ASN A 346 -3.88 -12.32 12.77
C ASN A 346 -2.99 -11.46 11.88
N PHE A 347 -2.56 -10.26 12.31
CA PHE A 347 -1.92 -9.27 11.47
C PHE A 347 -0.62 -8.74 12.08
N THR A 348 0.31 -9.64 12.43
CA THR A 348 1.65 -9.29 12.91
C THR A 348 2.68 -9.54 11.84
N TRP A 349 3.80 -8.82 11.90
CA TRP A 349 4.95 -9.09 11.02
C TRP A 349 5.52 -10.49 11.22
N GLN A 350 5.34 -11.10 12.40
CA GLN A 350 5.76 -12.48 12.64
C GLN A 350 4.97 -13.46 11.76
N VAL A 351 3.64 -13.32 11.69
CA VAL A 351 2.77 -14.16 10.83
C VAL A 351 3.13 -13.95 9.36
N HIS A 352 3.27 -12.69 8.94
CA HIS A 352 3.69 -12.34 7.58
C HIS A 352 5.00 -13.03 7.19
N ASN A 353 6.04 -12.88 8.02
CA ASN A 353 7.36 -13.37 7.72
C ASN A 353 7.45 -14.90 7.71
N GLN A 354 6.65 -15.61 8.52
CA GLN A 354 6.55 -17.06 8.45
C GLN A 354 6.05 -17.53 7.07
N ILE A 355 5.05 -16.83 6.51
CA ILE A 355 4.54 -17.14 5.17
C ILE A 355 5.60 -16.85 4.11
N LEU A 356 6.23 -15.68 4.18
CA LEU A 356 7.27 -15.25 3.23
C LEU A 356 8.45 -16.24 3.22
N GLU A 357 8.99 -16.57 4.38
CA GLU A 357 10.09 -17.54 4.54
C GLU A 357 9.75 -18.91 3.98
N LYS A 358 8.55 -19.42 4.29
CA LYS A 358 8.08 -20.71 3.77
C LYS A 358 8.06 -20.73 2.23
N GLN A 359 7.62 -19.63 1.61
CA GLN A 359 7.57 -19.56 0.15
C GLN A 359 8.97 -19.40 -0.45
N LEU A 360 9.85 -18.62 0.18
CA LEU A 360 11.26 -18.49 -0.25
C LEU A 360 11.96 -19.85 -0.25
N THR A 361 11.85 -20.61 0.83
CA THR A 361 12.44 -21.94 0.91
C THR A 361 11.88 -22.87 -0.16
N LYS A 362 10.55 -22.89 -0.36
CA LYS A 362 9.89 -23.77 -1.34
C LYS A 362 10.26 -23.48 -2.79
N LEU A 363 10.56 -22.25 -3.15
CA LEU A 363 10.88 -21.90 -4.55
C LEU A 363 12.34 -22.28 -4.92
N ILE A 364 13.23 -22.38 -3.93
CA ILE A 364 14.66 -22.60 -4.14
C ILE A 364 15.04 -24.09 -3.90
N SER A 365 14.20 -24.83 -3.16
CA SER A 365 14.28 -26.29 -3.06
C SER A 365 13.75 -26.96 -4.32
#